data_96d455c49ef5451c08fa8a0c8de603c0
#
_entry.id   96d455c49ef5451c08fa8a0c8de603c0
#
_cell.length_a   1.000
_cell.length_b   1.000
_cell.length_c   1.000
_cell.angle_alpha   90.00
_cell.angle_beta   90.00
_cell.angle_gamma   90.00
#
_symmetry.space_group_name_H-M   'P 1'
#
loop_
_entity.id
_entity.type
_entity.pdbx_description
1 polymer ?
#
loop_
_entity_poly.entity_id
_entity_poly.type
_entity_poly.pdbx_seq_one_letter_code
_entity_poly.pdbx_strand_id
1 'polypeptide(L)'
;MSRAGRIDPARAHFAAPNASLIAILIKNADANRRKTSKPMIKPISLQSRRRFLAQGTAMLGSGMLSACGGDSIDSDASARFADDFVWGVATAAPQIESRDGRGRSNWDVFADQPGTIADGSTNARCIEFEKRYPGDLSLLANAGVQAFRFSTAWPRVQPDGPGAASEAGLATYDRMVDAMLERHLTPYLTLFHWDIPVWAGDFRDRDIAYRLADYAQQVSRRLGDRVKHWMMLNEPNGVALSGYAYGASPPRAQSMGAMFAAIHHQNLAQGLMFQAVRSNVRGAAQVGTTISGRPVHAATNAAADQAAAAQFDAIWHRAFLDPLYGKGYPAELQAALAPLVQPGDMATIAANPDFLGVQYYNCFYVKAGANGAGFTLAASPANETQTLGYPVEPYGMSEMLLRVHRDYGAPRIVVTETGFAIAEPAPSGGIVDDGPRIDYLASYLNAAHDAYRQGVRLGGVFYWAGMDSWEWSSGFAKKFGLIHVDPATQQRVPKRSLAYYSRCIAGNRVA
;
A
#
# COMPACT_ATOMS: atom_id res chain seq x y z
N MET A 1 34.16 -31.04 27.40
CA MET A 1 33.01 -31.68 26.73
C MET A 1 31.73 -30.93 27.12
N SER A 2 31.31 -30.01 26.29
CA SER A 2 30.09 -29.18 26.51
C SER A 2 29.30 -29.24 25.22
N ARG A 3 28.06 -29.69 25.32
CA ARG A 3 27.12 -29.85 24.19
C ARG A 3 26.64 -28.47 23.73
N ALA A 4 27.01 -28.07 22.53
CA ALA A 4 26.39 -26.96 21.84
C ALA A 4 24.99 -27.38 21.35
N GLY A 5 23.95 -26.71 21.88
CA GLY A 5 22.58 -26.87 21.40
C GLY A 5 22.42 -26.22 20.03
N ARG A 6 21.99 -26.98 19.04
CA ARG A 6 21.57 -26.46 17.72
C ARG A 6 20.29 -25.68 17.91
N ILE A 7 20.30 -24.42 17.50
CA ILE A 7 19.11 -23.57 17.39
C ILE A 7 18.45 -23.91 16.05
N ASP A 8 17.21 -24.37 16.11
CA ASP A 8 16.35 -24.69 14.95
C ASP A 8 15.88 -23.38 14.28
N PRO A 9 16.19 -23.13 12.98
CA PRO A 9 15.84 -21.88 12.30
C PRO A 9 14.35 -21.76 11.88
N ALA A 10 13.49 -22.73 12.23
CA ALA A 10 12.10 -22.77 11.75
C ALA A 10 11.08 -22.05 12.67
N ARG A 11 11.51 -21.35 13.73
CA ARG A 11 10.61 -20.62 14.65
C ARG A 11 10.88 -19.11 14.75
N ALA A 12 10.83 -18.41 13.63
CA ALA A 12 10.54 -16.98 13.68
C ALA A 12 9.01 -16.79 13.53
N HIS A 13 8.25 -17.27 14.50
CA HIS A 13 6.88 -16.84 14.65
C HIS A 13 6.89 -15.37 15.04
N PHE A 14 6.21 -14.50 14.28
CA PHE A 14 5.74 -13.22 14.77
C PHE A 14 5.00 -13.51 16.09
N ALA A 15 5.65 -13.25 17.21
CA ALA A 15 5.01 -13.33 18.51
C ALA A 15 3.88 -12.29 18.51
N ALA A 16 2.65 -12.75 18.62
CA ALA A 16 1.49 -11.90 18.80
C ALA A 16 1.73 -10.96 19.99
N PRO A 17 1.56 -9.64 19.84
CA PRO A 17 1.73 -8.70 20.95
C PRO A 17 0.73 -9.02 22.06
N ASN A 18 1.18 -8.85 23.31
CA ASN A 18 0.42 -9.14 24.53
C ASN A 18 -1.04 -8.63 24.46
N ALA A 19 -1.99 -9.56 24.56
CA ALA A 19 -3.45 -9.33 24.54
C ALA A 19 -3.95 -8.35 25.63
N SER A 20 -3.13 -8.04 26.63
CA SER A 20 -3.48 -7.18 27.77
C SER A 20 -3.64 -5.69 27.44
N LEU A 21 -2.97 -5.16 26.40
CA LEU A 21 -3.06 -3.72 26.08
C LEU A 21 -4.36 -3.35 25.37
N ILE A 22 -4.90 -4.25 24.56
CA ILE A 22 -6.16 -4.02 23.82
C ILE A 22 -7.39 -4.12 24.73
N ALA A 23 -7.34 -4.94 25.77
CA ALA A 23 -8.41 -5.09 26.75
C ALA A 23 -8.64 -3.84 27.62
N ILE A 24 -7.64 -2.98 27.80
CA ILE A 24 -7.74 -1.77 28.64
C ILE A 24 -8.55 -0.67 27.98
N LEU A 25 -8.53 -0.55 26.65
CA LEU A 25 -9.24 0.52 25.91
C LEU A 25 -10.74 0.34 25.87
N ILE A 26 -11.24 -0.90 25.86
CA ILE A 26 -12.68 -1.19 25.84
C ILE A 26 -13.31 -0.94 27.19
N LYS A 27 -12.60 -1.16 28.28
CA LYS A 27 -13.12 -0.84 29.64
C LYS A 27 -13.40 0.65 29.81
N ASN A 28 -12.62 1.53 29.19
CA ASN A 28 -12.82 2.98 29.28
C ASN A 28 -13.95 3.48 28.37
N ALA A 29 -14.22 2.83 27.23
CA ALA A 29 -15.35 3.14 26.37
C ALA A 29 -16.70 2.73 26.99
N ASP A 30 -16.76 1.57 27.66
CA ASP A 30 -17.96 1.09 28.37
C ASP A 30 -18.26 1.89 29.66
N ALA A 31 -17.25 2.39 30.33
CA ALA A 31 -17.45 3.26 31.51
C ALA A 31 -18.14 4.60 31.14
N ASN A 32 -17.90 5.10 29.94
CA ASN A 32 -18.54 6.33 29.43
C ASN A 32 -19.96 6.06 28.89
N ARG A 33 -20.26 4.88 28.36
CA ARG A 33 -21.61 4.47 27.91
C ARG A 33 -22.63 4.34 29.05
N ARG A 34 -22.21 4.03 30.26
CA ARG A 34 -23.12 3.89 31.41
C ARG A 34 -23.64 5.17 32.00
N LYS A 35 -23.18 6.35 31.53
CA LYS A 35 -23.61 7.67 32.02
C LYS A 35 -24.70 8.34 31.16
N THR A 36 -25.11 7.76 30.02
CA THR A 36 -26.21 8.30 29.19
C THR A 36 -27.23 7.20 28.93
N SER A 37 -28.31 7.16 29.71
CA SER A 37 -29.39 6.18 29.59
C SER A 37 -30.62 6.76 28.88
N LYS A 38 -31.04 5.99 27.84
CA LYS A 38 -32.42 5.78 27.29
C LYS A 38 -32.93 6.73 26.20
N PRO A 39 -33.79 6.20 25.26
CA PRO A 39 -34.71 5.07 25.37
C PRO A 39 -34.63 3.98 24.26
N MET A 40 -35.27 2.85 24.54
CA MET A 40 -35.43 1.65 23.73
C MET A 40 -36.13 1.85 22.39
N ILE A 41 -35.61 1.23 21.33
CA ILE A 41 -36.34 0.90 20.10
C ILE A 41 -36.45 -0.62 20.00
N LYS A 42 -37.69 -1.11 19.75
CA LYS A 42 -38.08 -2.53 19.66
C LYS A 42 -37.43 -3.22 18.44
N PRO A 43 -37.15 -4.52 18.49
CA PRO A 43 -36.60 -5.27 17.38
C PRO A 43 -37.65 -5.54 16.31
N ILE A 44 -37.29 -5.31 15.04
CA ILE A 44 -38.06 -5.71 13.86
C ILE A 44 -37.66 -7.14 13.48
N SER A 45 -38.67 -7.99 13.30
CA SER A 45 -38.58 -9.43 13.09
C SER A 45 -37.95 -9.85 11.77
N LEU A 46 -37.15 -10.92 11.83
CA LEU A 46 -36.57 -11.69 10.71
C LEU A 46 -37.66 -12.44 9.90
N GLN A 47 -38.29 -11.78 8.94
CA GLN A 47 -39.21 -12.48 8.01
C GLN A 47 -39.25 -11.92 6.58
N SER A 48 -38.15 -11.52 5.96
CA SER A 48 -38.16 -11.10 4.55
C SER A 48 -36.93 -11.46 3.70
N ARG A 49 -36.22 -12.56 4.02
CA ARG A 49 -35.08 -13.04 3.19
C ARG A 49 -35.32 -14.37 2.45
N ARG A 50 -36.58 -14.77 2.20
CA ARG A 50 -36.90 -16.02 1.48
C ARG A 50 -37.90 -15.86 0.35
N ARG A 51 -37.86 -14.78 -0.42
CA ARG A 51 -38.70 -14.61 -1.64
C ARG A 51 -38.00 -13.92 -2.80
N PHE A 52 -36.83 -14.40 -3.22
CA PHE A 52 -36.22 -13.91 -4.47
C PHE A 52 -35.46 -14.99 -5.25
N LEU A 53 -35.83 -16.28 -5.12
CA LEU A 53 -35.30 -17.36 -5.94
C LEU A 53 -36.44 -18.35 -6.27
N ALA A 54 -37.37 -17.97 -7.11
CA ALA A 54 -38.24 -18.91 -7.86
C ALA A 54 -39.18 -18.09 -8.75
N GLN A 55 -38.77 -17.79 -9.97
CA GLN A 55 -39.67 -17.66 -11.14
C GLN A 55 -38.79 -17.38 -12.38
N GLY A 56 -38.67 -18.37 -13.23
CA GLY A 56 -37.98 -18.22 -14.51
C GLY A 56 -37.78 -19.57 -15.23
N THR A 57 -38.83 -20.35 -15.40
CA THR A 57 -38.77 -21.45 -16.35
C THR A 57 -40.04 -21.44 -17.25
N ALA A 58 -39.78 -21.58 -18.55
CA ALA A 58 -40.66 -21.95 -19.61
C ALA A 58 -41.43 -20.83 -20.35
N MET A 59 -40.94 -20.52 -21.57
CA MET A 59 -41.78 -20.58 -22.79
C MET A 59 -40.89 -20.94 -23.99
N LEU A 60 -41.09 -22.12 -24.52
CA LEU A 60 -40.72 -22.55 -25.86
C LEU A 60 -41.71 -21.93 -26.86
N GLY A 61 -41.19 -21.28 -27.90
CA GLY A 61 -41.97 -20.75 -29.01
C GLY A 61 -41.08 -20.64 -30.25
N SER A 62 -41.30 -21.53 -31.19
CA SER A 62 -40.68 -21.64 -32.51
C SER A 62 -40.93 -20.41 -33.40
N GLY A 63 -39.94 -20.03 -34.21
CA GLY A 63 -40.23 -19.14 -35.34
C GLY A 63 -39.08 -18.40 -35.95
N MET A 64 -38.62 -18.89 -37.10
CA MET A 64 -38.03 -18.17 -38.24
C MET A 64 -36.57 -17.67 -38.18
N LEU A 65 -35.78 -18.35 -39.00
CA LEU A 65 -34.51 -17.89 -39.55
C LEU A 65 -34.66 -16.52 -40.24
N SER A 66 -33.87 -15.57 -39.82
CA SER A 66 -33.44 -14.44 -40.64
C SER A 66 -31.93 -14.27 -40.43
N ALA A 67 -31.21 -14.55 -41.51
CA ALA A 67 -29.81 -14.29 -41.63
C ALA A 67 -29.58 -12.75 -41.59
N CYS A 68 -28.97 -12.24 -40.51
CA CYS A 68 -28.32 -10.96 -40.50
C CYS A 68 -26.95 -11.15 -39.85
N GLY A 69 -25.92 -10.55 -40.47
CA GLY A 69 -24.52 -10.74 -40.15
C GLY A 69 -24.23 -10.70 -38.65
N GLY A 70 -23.64 -11.76 -38.18
CA GLY A 70 -23.07 -11.81 -36.86
C GLY A 70 -21.89 -10.85 -36.79
N ASP A 71 -22.06 -9.71 -36.14
CA ASP A 71 -20.92 -9.03 -35.51
C ASP A 71 -20.36 -10.04 -34.52
N SER A 72 -19.26 -10.67 -34.89
CA SER A 72 -18.43 -11.38 -33.94
C SER A 72 -18.00 -10.34 -32.91
N ILE A 73 -18.65 -10.30 -31.76
CA ILE A 73 -18.14 -9.57 -30.59
C ILE A 73 -16.74 -10.11 -30.43
N ASP A 74 -15.77 -9.24 -30.67
CA ASP A 74 -14.34 -9.56 -30.64
C ASP A 74 -14.04 -10.03 -29.23
N SER A 75 -13.96 -11.35 -29.03
CA SER A 75 -13.70 -11.96 -27.72
C SER A 75 -12.34 -11.48 -27.16
N ASP A 76 -11.48 -10.98 -28.02
CA ASP A 76 -10.18 -10.40 -27.68
C ASP A 76 -10.33 -8.99 -27.07
N ALA A 77 -11.31 -8.18 -27.52
CA ALA A 77 -11.56 -6.85 -26.96
C ALA A 77 -12.05 -6.91 -25.51
N SER A 78 -12.82 -7.94 -25.13
CA SER A 78 -13.32 -8.10 -23.75
C SER A 78 -12.25 -8.53 -22.74
N ALA A 79 -11.09 -9.00 -23.21
CA ALA A 79 -9.97 -9.42 -22.38
C ALA A 79 -8.95 -8.29 -22.10
N ARG A 80 -9.08 -7.14 -22.75
CA ARG A 80 -8.15 -6.00 -22.62
C ARG A 80 -8.60 -5.01 -21.55
N PHE A 81 -7.63 -4.34 -20.95
CA PHE A 81 -7.90 -3.13 -20.18
C PHE A 81 -8.16 -1.93 -21.10
N ALA A 82 -8.62 -0.80 -20.54
CA ALA A 82 -8.81 0.43 -21.29
C ALA A 82 -7.50 0.89 -21.96
N ASP A 83 -7.60 1.66 -23.04
CA ASP A 83 -6.42 2.13 -23.77
C ASP A 83 -5.55 3.09 -22.95
N ASP A 84 -6.14 3.78 -21.96
CA ASP A 84 -5.43 4.66 -21.01
C ASP A 84 -4.95 3.93 -19.75
N PHE A 85 -5.04 2.60 -19.70
CA PHE A 85 -4.54 1.81 -18.60
C PHE A 85 -3.02 1.80 -18.54
N VAL A 86 -2.46 2.06 -17.35
CA VAL A 86 -1.03 2.21 -17.15
C VAL A 86 -0.40 0.96 -16.54
N TRP A 87 0.59 0.42 -17.21
CA TRP A 87 1.42 -0.68 -16.72
C TRP A 87 2.73 -0.14 -16.15
N GLY A 88 2.88 -0.20 -14.83
CA GLY A 88 4.04 0.36 -14.14
C GLY A 88 4.77 -0.64 -13.25
N VAL A 89 5.88 -0.18 -12.70
CA VAL A 89 6.57 -0.81 -11.58
C VAL A 89 6.78 0.20 -10.47
N ALA A 90 6.89 -0.30 -9.22
CA ALA A 90 7.03 0.55 -8.04
C ALA A 90 8.36 0.30 -7.31
N THR A 91 8.83 1.33 -6.62
CA THR A 91 10.00 1.32 -5.73
C THR A 91 9.82 2.33 -4.59
N ALA A 92 10.71 2.31 -3.60
CA ALA A 92 10.78 3.31 -2.54
C ALA A 92 12.23 3.74 -2.28
N ALA A 93 12.47 5.04 -2.15
CA ALA A 93 13.81 5.61 -1.96
C ALA A 93 14.61 4.95 -0.81
N PRO A 94 14.04 4.75 0.41
CA PRO A 94 14.80 4.13 1.52
C PRO A 94 15.25 2.69 1.25
N GLN A 95 14.65 2.01 0.27
CA GLN A 95 14.92 0.63 -0.08
C GLN A 95 15.91 0.48 -1.24
N ILE A 96 16.05 1.51 -2.08
CA ILE A 96 16.85 1.45 -3.30
C ILE A 96 18.03 2.43 -3.31
N GLU A 97 17.93 3.57 -2.61
CA GLU A 97 18.98 4.59 -2.58
C GLU A 97 19.97 4.37 -1.42
N SER A 98 21.23 4.71 -1.64
CA SER A 98 22.23 4.70 -0.56
C SER A 98 22.03 5.88 0.41
N ARG A 99 22.70 5.81 1.57
CA ARG A 99 22.76 6.91 2.53
C ARG A 99 23.67 8.07 2.09
N ASP A 100 24.38 7.92 0.98
CA ASP A 100 25.32 8.92 0.50
C ASP A 100 24.62 10.23 0.13
N GLY A 101 25.14 11.34 0.66
CA GLY A 101 24.64 12.68 0.36
C GLY A 101 23.24 12.99 0.91
N ARG A 102 22.78 12.28 1.96
CA ARG A 102 21.53 12.57 2.66
C ARG A 102 21.67 12.57 4.17
N GLY A 103 20.75 13.23 4.85
CA GLY A 103 20.60 13.16 6.30
C GLY A 103 20.17 11.78 6.79
N ARG A 104 20.22 11.58 8.08
CA ARG A 104 19.84 10.34 8.76
C ARG A 104 18.32 10.25 8.91
N SER A 105 17.75 9.08 8.63
CA SER A 105 16.32 8.79 8.80
C SER A 105 16.03 7.92 10.03
N ASN A 106 14.77 7.86 10.43
CA ASN A 106 14.24 6.93 11.43
C ASN A 106 14.56 5.45 11.06
N TRP A 107 14.49 5.08 9.79
CA TRP A 107 14.83 3.74 9.30
C TRP A 107 16.33 3.44 9.35
N ASP A 108 17.19 4.45 9.17
CA ASP A 108 18.63 4.28 9.36
C ASP A 108 18.95 3.97 10.84
N VAL A 109 18.32 4.73 11.75
CA VAL A 109 18.47 4.50 13.20
C VAL A 109 17.97 3.09 13.58
N PHE A 110 16.85 2.67 13.01
CA PHE A 110 16.29 1.34 13.25
C PHE A 110 17.21 0.23 12.71
N ALA A 111 17.66 0.34 11.45
CA ALA A 111 18.52 -0.66 10.82
C ALA A 111 19.90 -0.80 11.45
N ASP A 112 20.40 0.27 12.10
CA ASP A 112 21.69 0.22 12.81
C ASP A 112 21.59 -0.47 14.18
N GLN A 113 20.38 -0.78 14.67
CA GLN A 113 20.19 -1.51 15.94
C GLN A 113 20.32 -3.02 15.69
N PRO A 114 21.18 -3.72 16.46
CA PRO A 114 21.31 -5.18 16.32
C PRO A 114 19.97 -5.92 16.51
N GLY A 115 19.67 -6.87 15.62
CA GLY A 115 18.48 -7.72 15.68
C GLY A 115 17.18 -7.10 15.17
N THR A 116 17.21 -5.89 14.64
CA THR A 116 16.01 -5.26 14.03
C THR A 116 15.80 -5.70 12.58
N ILE A 117 16.88 -6.04 11.87
CA ILE A 117 16.84 -6.54 10.49
C ILE A 117 17.18 -8.03 10.50
N ALA A 118 16.32 -8.82 9.88
CA ALA A 118 16.34 -10.29 9.98
C ALA A 118 17.64 -10.94 9.44
N ASP A 119 18.24 -10.37 8.39
CA ASP A 119 19.50 -10.84 7.80
C ASP A 119 20.73 -10.06 8.30
N GLY A 120 20.55 -9.12 9.26
CA GLY A 120 21.60 -8.29 9.82
C GLY A 120 22.14 -7.21 8.86
N SER A 121 21.57 -7.05 7.67
CA SER A 121 21.94 -6.00 6.73
C SER A 121 21.44 -4.62 7.18
N THR A 122 21.93 -3.57 6.51
CA THR A 122 21.44 -2.21 6.66
C THR A 122 21.08 -1.62 5.30
N ASN A 123 20.31 -0.54 5.30
CA ASN A 123 20.01 0.25 4.11
C ASN A 123 21.12 1.25 3.74
N ALA A 124 22.36 1.05 4.22
CA ALA A 124 23.45 1.98 3.99
C ALA A 124 23.78 2.15 2.50
N ARG A 125 23.78 1.04 1.77
CA ARG A 125 24.09 1.00 0.34
C ARG A 125 22.87 0.77 -0.54
N CYS A 126 21.95 -0.06 -0.08
CA CYS A 126 20.82 -0.57 -0.86
C CYS A 126 21.26 -1.09 -2.24
N ILE A 127 20.67 -0.62 -3.33
CA ILE A 127 21.05 -0.99 -4.69
C ILE A 127 21.70 0.18 -5.46
N GLU A 128 22.07 1.28 -4.77
CA GLU A 128 22.70 2.48 -5.33
C GLU A 128 21.91 3.07 -6.51
N PHE A 129 20.57 3.05 -6.43
CA PHE A 129 19.72 3.51 -7.53
C PHE A 129 20.01 4.96 -7.93
N GLU A 130 20.27 5.84 -6.96
CA GLU A 130 20.61 7.25 -7.21
C GLU A 130 21.87 7.45 -8.08
N LYS A 131 22.70 6.40 -8.22
CA LYS A 131 23.89 6.38 -9.08
C LYS A 131 23.68 5.56 -10.34
N ARG A 132 22.81 4.54 -10.30
CA ARG A 132 22.65 3.52 -11.35
C ARG A 132 21.35 3.65 -12.15
N TYR A 133 20.47 4.59 -11.79
CA TYR A 133 19.17 4.78 -12.43
C TYR A 133 19.19 4.83 -13.97
N PRO A 134 20.22 5.36 -14.68
CA PRO A 134 20.16 5.37 -16.13
C PRO A 134 20.12 3.98 -16.75
N GLY A 135 20.88 3.03 -16.20
CA GLY A 135 20.86 1.63 -16.65
C GLY A 135 19.60 0.90 -16.20
N ASP A 136 19.21 1.09 -14.95
CA ASP A 136 18.03 0.45 -14.34
C ASP A 136 16.73 0.86 -15.05
N LEU A 137 16.56 2.15 -15.34
CA LEU A 137 15.42 2.67 -16.10
C LEU A 137 15.42 2.18 -17.55
N SER A 138 16.61 2.02 -18.17
CA SER A 138 16.70 1.46 -19.52
C SER A 138 16.26 -0.01 -19.56
N LEU A 139 16.60 -0.81 -18.57
CA LEU A 139 16.14 -2.21 -18.49
C LEU A 139 14.61 -2.30 -18.42
N LEU A 140 13.97 -1.43 -17.63
CA LEU A 140 12.51 -1.38 -17.49
C LEU A 140 11.83 -0.86 -18.75
N ALA A 141 12.33 0.22 -19.34
CA ALA A 141 11.79 0.79 -20.57
C ALA A 141 11.89 -0.20 -21.75
N ASN A 142 13.01 -0.93 -21.88
CA ASN A 142 13.19 -1.95 -22.89
C ASN A 142 12.23 -3.16 -22.71
N ALA A 143 11.73 -3.39 -21.51
CA ALA A 143 10.67 -4.36 -21.24
C ALA A 143 9.26 -3.82 -21.52
N GLY A 144 9.14 -2.57 -21.98
CA GLY A 144 7.88 -1.93 -22.31
C GLY A 144 7.14 -1.31 -21.11
N VAL A 145 7.74 -1.27 -19.91
CA VAL A 145 7.15 -0.59 -18.75
C VAL A 145 6.82 0.87 -19.12
N GLN A 146 5.62 1.33 -18.79
CA GLN A 146 5.10 2.64 -19.20
C GLN A 146 5.27 3.71 -18.11
N ALA A 147 5.31 3.28 -16.84
CA ALA A 147 5.40 4.19 -15.71
C ALA A 147 6.31 3.64 -14.60
N PHE A 148 7.01 4.55 -13.95
CA PHE A 148 7.87 4.23 -12.82
C PHE A 148 7.39 4.97 -11.57
N ARG A 149 6.91 4.22 -10.57
CA ARG A 149 6.56 4.77 -9.27
C ARG A 149 7.79 4.74 -8.37
N PHE A 150 8.15 5.90 -7.87
CA PHE A 150 9.28 6.09 -6.98
C PHE A 150 8.91 7.05 -5.86
N SER A 151 9.70 7.10 -4.80
CA SER A 151 9.57 8.15 -3.79
C SER A 151 10.79 9.04 -3.77
N THR A 152 10.62 10.27 -3.26
CA THR A 152 11.74 11.10 -2.87
C THR A 152 12.09 10.87 -1.40
N ALA A 153 13.37 10.72 -1.06
CA ALA A 153 13.81 10.61 0.33
C ALA A 153 13.76 11.97 0.99
N TRP A 154 12.89 12.13 1.99
CA TRP A 154 12.81 13.38 2.76
C TRP A 154 14.18 13.79 3.36
N PRO A 155 14.96 12.86 3.98
CA PRO A 155 16.27 13.21 4.49
C PRO A 155 17.32 13.58 3.40
N ARG A 156 17.07 13.33 2.12
CA ARG A 156 17.92 13.82 1.03
C ARG A 156 17.55 15.25 0.64
N VAL A 157 16.26 15.56 0.68
CA VAL A 157 15.76 16.90 0.34
C VAL A 157 16.01 17.90 1.48
N GLN A 158 15.81 17.48 2.74
CA GLN A 158 16.06 18.29 3.94
C GLN A 158 16.95 17.51 4.92
N PRO A 159 18.27 17.46 4.68
CA PRO A 159 19.19 16.63 5.49
C PRO A 159 19.40 17.12 6.90
N ASP A 160 19.48 18.46 7.10
CA ASP A 160 20.04 19.07 8.30
C ASP A 160 19.01 19.71 9.24
N GLY A 161 17.78 19.92 8.77
CA GLY A 161 16.72 20.56 9.54
C GLY A 161 15.57 21.10 8.70
N PRO A 162 14.60 21.79 9.34
CA PRO A 162 13.54 22.50 8.65
C PRO A 162 14.12 23.71 7.89
N GLY A 163 13.44 24.12 6.83
CA GLY A 163 13.82 25.28 6.02
C GLY A 163 14.15 24.92 4.58
N ALA A 164 15.11 25.60 3.97
CA ALA A 164 15.41 25.44 2.55
C ALA A 164 15.86 24.01 2.22
N ALA A 165 15.36 23.48 1.08
CA ALA A 165 15.79 22.18 0.60
C ALA A 165 17.25 22.21 0.13
N SER A 166 17.93 21.07 0.24
CA SER A 166 19.24 20.83 -0.32
C SER A 166 19.16 20.88 -1.85
N GLU A 167 19.87 21.82 -2.47
CA GLU A 167 19.94 21.91 -3.93
C GLU A 167 20.52 20.62 -4.54
N ALA A 168 21.53 20.02 -3.91
CA ALA A 168 22.10 18.75 -4.35
C ALA A 168 21.10 17.59 -4.25
N GLY A 169 20.28 17.59 -3.19
CA GLY A 169 19.21 16.61 -2.99
C GLY A 169 18.13 16.74 -4.06
N LEU A 170 17.63 17.93 -4.31
CA LEU A 170 16.65 18.19 -5.37
C LEU A 170 17.20 17.88 -6.76
N ALA A 171 18.44 18.29 -7.05
CA ALA A 171 19.09 18.01 -8.34
C ALA A 171 19.26 16.51 -8.62
N THR A 172 19.31 15.66 -7.59
CA THR A 172 19.30 14.20 -7.78
C THR A 172 17.98 13.73 -8.37
N TYR A 173 16.86 14.23 -7.86
CA TYR A 173 15.53 13.88 -8.39
C TYR A 173 15.22 14.55 -9.73
N ASP A 174 15.75 15.75 -10.01
CA ASP A 174 15.68 16.34 -11.35
C ASP A 174 16.25 15.39 -12.40
N ARG A 175 17.49 14.93 -12.19
CA ARG A 175 18.17 14.02 -13.12
C ARG A 175 17.42 12.67 -13.26
N MET A 176 16.85 12.14 -12.18
CA MET A 176 16.05 10.90 -12.23
C MET A 176 14.78 11.10 -13.06
N VAL A 177 14.05 12.20 -12.83
CA VAL A 177 12.81 12.52 -13.56
C VAL A 177 13.12 12.75 -15.04
N ASP A 178 14.16 13.50 -15.37
CA ASP A 178 14.57 13.72 -16.75
C ASP A 178 14.92 12.41 -17.45
N ALA A 179 15.69 11.53 -16.78
CA ALA A 179 16.03 10.20 -17.31
C ALA A 179 14.82 9.27 -17.51
N MET A 180 13.77 9.39 -16.68
CA MET A 180 12.51 8.70 -16.90
C MET A 180 11.82 9.19 -18.17
N LEU A 181 11.67 10.51 -18.28
CA LEU A 181 11.00 11.15 -19.42
C LEU A 181 11.74 10.88 -20.75
N GLU A 182 13.07 10.93 -20.76
CA GLU A 182 13.91 10.56 -21.91
C GLU A 182 13.68 9.13 -22.40
N ARG A 183 13.24 8.24 -21.50
CA ARG A 183 12.93 6.83 -21.79
C ARG A 183 11.44 6.55 -21.94
N HIS A 184 10.63 7.59 -22.05
CA HIS A 184 9.17 7.49 -22.14
C HIS A 184 8.52 6.77 -20.93
N LEU A 185 9.17 6.78 -19.76
CA LEU A 185 8.61 6.32 -18.51
C LEU A 185 7.88 7.48 -17.82
N THR A 186 6.58 7.34 -17.60
CA THR A 186 5.81 8.33 -16.85
C THR A 186 6.17 8.30 -15.37
N PRO A 187 6.66 9.43 -14.78
CA PRO A 187 6.95 9.50 -13.36
C PRO A 187 5.68 9.49 -12.50
N TYR A 188 5.60 8.56 -11.54
CA TYR A 188 4.61 8.53 -10.46
C TYR A 188 5.33 8.76 -9.14
N LEU A 189 5.22 9.95 -8.56
CA LEU A 189 6.01 10.36 -7.42
C LEU A 189 5.22 10.21 -6.11
N THR A 190 5.79 9.45 -5.17
CA THR A 190 5.34 9.37 -3.78
C THR A 190 6.20 10.30 -2.92
N LEU A 191 5.60 11.26 -2.24
CA LEU A 191 6.34 12.21 -1.42
C LEU A 191 6.86 11.59 -0.13
N PHE A 192 6.04 10.83 0.58
CA PHE A 192 6.45 10.21 1.83
C PHE A 192 6.31 8.69 1.78
N HIS A 193 7.45 8.00 1.90
CA HIS A 193 7.52 6.54 1.94
C HIS A 193 8.34 6.08 3.16
N TRP A 194 7.89 6.52 4.35
CA TRP A 194 8.26 6.08 5.70
C TRP A 194 9.56 6.64 6.27
N ASP A 195 10.37 7.32 5.49
CA ASP A 195 11.69 7.82 5.86
C ASP A 195 11.65 9.23 6.47
N ILE A 196 11.35 9.32 7.75
CA ILE A 196 11.34 10.58 8.49
C ILE A 196 12.79 10.96 8.85
N PRO A 197 13.27 12.17 8.50
CA PRO A 197 14.55 12.66 8.99
C PRO A 197 14.57 12.70 10.52
N VAL A 198 15.68 12.32 11.15
CA VAL A 198 15.78 12.26 12.62
C VAL A 198 15.39 13.58 13.29
N TRP A 199 15.72 14.71 12.68
CA TRP A 199 15.38 16.05 13.20
C TRP A 199 13.88 16.36 13.19
N ALA A 200 13.10 15.66 12.32
CA ALA A 200 11.69 15.97 12.11
C ALA A 200 10.76 15.34 13.17
N GLY A 201 11.26 14.52 14.07
CA GLY A 201 10.44 13.85 15.08
C GLY A 201 9.62 12.71 14.49
N ASP A 202 8.38 12.53 14.93
CA ASP A 202 7.47 11.50 14.43
C ASP A 202 5.99 11.90 14.59
N PHE A 203 5.06 11.05 14.12
CA PHE A 203 3.64 11.34 14.11
C PHE A 203 2.94 11.39 15.48
N ARG A 204 3.65 11.25 16.58
CA ARG A 204 3.13 11.60 17.93
C ARG A 204 3.00 13.11 18.11
N ASP A 205 3.85 13.87 17.42
CA ASP A 205 3.85 15.32 17.41
C ASP A 205 3.08 15.85 16.19
N ARG A 206 2.15 16.78 16.43
CA ARG A 206 1.36 17.43 15.39
C ARG A 206 2.22 18.20 14.38
N ASP A 207 3.33 18.76 14.82
CA ASP A 207 4.22 19.58 13.98
C ASP A 207 4.75 18.83 12.77
N ILE A 208 4.83 17.48 12.83
CA ILE A 208 5.23 16.64 11.69
C ILE A 208 4.36 16.90 10.46
N ALA A 209 3.06 17.22 10.65
CA ALA A 209 2.16 17.48 9.55
C ALA A 209 2.54 18.75 8.76
N TYR A 210 2.95 19.79 9.45
CA TYR A 210 3.40 21.04 8.82
C TYR A 210 4.78 20.90 8.19
N ARG A 211 5.69 20.13 8.82
CA ARG A 211 7.02 19.80 8.27
C ARG A 211 6.92 18.98 6.99
N LEU A 212 5.99 18.02 6.92
CA LEU A 212 5.71 17.26 5.69
C LEU A 212 5.09 18.14 4.59
N ALA A 213 4.23 19.09 4.96
CA ALA A 213 3.67 20.03 4.00
C ALA A 213 4.75 20.97 3.41
N ASP A 214 5.68 21.46 4.24
CA ASP A 214 6.81 22.26 3.76
C ASP A 214 7.70 21.46 2.81
N TYR A 215 8.05 20.22 3.18
CA TYR A 215 8.77 19.31 2.31
C TYR A 215 8.04 19.08 0.96
N ALA A 216 6.74 18.81 1.00
CA ALA A 216 5.92 18.63 -0.19
C ALA A 216 5.91 19.89 -1.07
N GLN A 217 5.83 21.06 -0.45
CA GLN A 217 5.92 22.37 -1.11
C GLN A 217 7.24 22.53 -1.88
N GLN A 218 8.36 22.15 -1.29
CA GLN A 218 9.68 22.30 -1.90
C GLN A 218 9.88 21.34 -3.05
N VAL A 219 9.53 20.06 -2.90
CA VAL A 219 9.61 19.05 -3.95
C VAL A 219 8.68 19.40 -5.12
N SER A 220 7.43 19.80 -4.83
CA SER A 220 6.46 20.12 -5.89
C SER A 220 6.77 21.42 -6.62
N ARG A 221 7.40 22.39 -6.00
CA ARG A 221 7.95 23.57 -6.70
C ARG A 221 9.04 23.20 -7.70
N ARG A 222 9.90 22.24 -7.36
CA ARG A 222 11.03 21.83 -8.20
C ARG A 222 10.61 20.95 -9.36
N LEU A 223 9.73 19.97 -9.12
CA LEU A 223 9.40 18.90 -10.06
C LEU A 223 8.01 19.04 -10.70
N GLY A 224 7.18 19.98 -10.24
CA GLY A 224 5.77 20.11 -10.66
C GLY A 224 5.55 20.54 -12.11
N ASP A 225 6.58 21.04 -12.78
CA ASP A 225 6.58 21.33 -14.22
C ASP A 225 6.55 20.02 -15.06
N ARG A 226 7.22 18.95 -14.60
CA ARG A 226 7.44 17.68 -15.32
C ARG A 226 6.64 16.51 -14.75
N VAL A 227 6.58 16.36 -13.42
CA VAL A 227 5.80 15.29 -12.78
C VAL A 227 4.32 15.63 -12.78
N LYS A 228 3.48 14.67 -13.25
CA LYS A 228 2.03 14.85 -13.36
C LYS A 228 1.22 13.90 -12.46
N HIS A 229 1.85 12.90 -11.83
CA HIS A 229 1.20 11.95 -10.92
C HIS A 229 1.87 11.99 -9.57
N TRP A 230 1.11 12.44 -8.55
CA TRP A 230 1.59 12.70 -7.21
C TRP A 230 0.84 11.88 -6.18
N MET A 231 1.56 11.25 -5.27
CA MET A 231 1.01 10.52 -4.13
C MET A 231 1.57 11.10 -2.84
N MET A 232 0.68 11.47 -1.91
CA MET A 232 1.10 12.15 -0.68
C MET A 232 1.81 11.19 0.27
N LEU A 233 1.11 10.17 0.73
CA LEU A 233 1.62 9.20 1.70
C LEU A 233 1.59 7.79 1.12
N ASN A 234 2.57 6.97 1.49
CA ASN A 234 2.54 5.54 1.27
C ASN A 234 2.01 4.82 2.51
N GLU A 235 0.91 4.08 2.38
CA GLU A 235 0.34 3.20 3.41
C GLU A 235 0.32 3.79 4.83
N PRO A 236 -0.32 4.95 5.07
CA PRO A 236 -0.35 5.55 6.40
C PRO A 236 -0.95 4.63 7.46
N ASN A 237 -1.88 3.74 7.07
CA ASN A 237 -2.45 2.72 7.93
C ASN A 237 -1.41 1.68 8.38
N GLY A 238 -0.52 1.26 7.49
CA GLY A 238 0.60 0.38 7.81
C GLY A 238 1.56 1.02 8.81
N VAL A 239 1.92 2.29 8.59
CA VAL A 239 2.78 3.08 9.48
C VAL A 239 2.16 3.19 10.87
N ALA A 240 0.88 3.57 10.97
CA ALA A 240 0.21 3.76 12.26
C ALA A 240 0.17 2.46 13.09
N LEU A 241 -0.16 1.32 12.49
CA LEU A 241 -0.22 0.06 13.21
C LEU A 241 1.18 -0.47 13.53
N SER A 242 2.04 -0.60 12.52
CA SER A 242 3.36 -1.23 12.67
C SER A 242 4.26 -0.45 13.62
N GLY A 243 4.39 0.86 13.42
CA GLY A 243 5.30 1.71 14.19
C GLY A 243 4.76 2.12 15.55
N TYR A 244 3.47 2.45 15.62
CA TYR A 244 2.93 3.10 16.82
C TYR A 244 2.13 2.16 17.70
N ALA A 245 1.31 1.26 17.13
CA ALA A 245 0.56 0.28 17.94
C ALA A 245 1.43 -0.91 18.35
N TYR A 246 2.10 -1.54 17.40
CA TYR A 246 2.81 -2.80 17.62
C TYR A 246 4.31 -2.63 17.89
N GLY A 247 4.92 -1.51 17.48
CA GLY A 247 6.36 -1.28 17.66
C GLY A 247 7.24 -2.21 16.82
N ALA A 248 6.74 -2.73 15.70
CA ALA A 248 7.47 -3.61 14.79
C ALA A 248 8.37 -2.83 13.81
N SER A 249 8.12 -1.54 13.63
CA SER A 249 8.90 -0.62 12.81
C SER A 249 9.14 0.70 13.56
N PRO A 250 9.96 1.63 13.07
CA PRO A 250 10.10 2.95 13.70
C PRO A 250 8.74 3.65 13.90
N PRO A 251 8.53 4.36 15.01
CA PRO A 251 9.43 4.67 16.13
C PRO A 251 9.37 3.64 17.28
N ARG A 252 8.73 2.49 17.11
CA ARG A 252 8.54 1.42 18.12
C ARG A 252 7.76 1.86 19.36
N ALA A 253 6.71 2.66 19.17
CA ALA A 253 6.02 3.31 20.27
C ALA A 253 5.20 2.36 21.17
N GLN A 254 4.67 1.25 20.66
CA GLN A 254 3.85 0.26 21.38
C GLN A 254 2.72 0.88 22.22
N SER A 255 2.00 1.82 21.64
CA SER A 255 0.96 2.60 22.32
C SER A 255 -0.23 2.87 21.41
N MET A 256 -1.44 2.53 21.86
CA MET A 256 -2.68 2.84 21.13
C MET A 256 -2.93 4.36 21.07
N GLY A 257 -2.61 5.10 22.13
CA GLY A 257 -2.70 6.56 22.10
C GLY A 257 -1.77 7.18 21.05
N ALA A 258 -0.53 6.67 20.94
CA ALA A 258 0.41 7.08 19.91
C ALA A 258 -0.08 6.70 18.50
N MET A 259 -0.74 5.54 18.34
CA MET A 259 -1.34 5.13 17.07
C MET A 259 -2.46 6.09 16.65
N PHE A 260 -3.37 6.47 17.54
CA PHE A 260 -4.43 7.42 17.22
C PHE A 260 -3.89 8.81 16.90
N ALA A 261 -2.86 9.27 17.62
CA ALA A 261 -2.16 10.50 17.28
C ALA A 261 -1.53 10.40 15.87
N ALA A 262 -0.87 9.30 15.56
CA ALA A 262 -0.29 9.05 14.24
C ALA A 262 -1.35 8.98 13.14
N ILE A 263 -2.53 8.38 13.36
CA ILE A 263 -3.64 8.39 12.41
C ILE A 263 -4.07 9.83 12.10
N HIS A 264 -4.35 10.63 13.14
CA HIS A 264 -4.83 12.00 12.96
C HIS A 264 -3.78 12.89 12.30
N HIS A 265 -2.53 12.85 12.76
CA HIS A 265 -1.46 13.70 12.24
C HIS A 265 -1.02 13.30 10.81
N GLN A 266 -1.10 12.01 10.43
CA GLN A 266 -0.91 11.60 9.04
C GLN A 266 -2.04 12.10 8.13
N ASN A 267 -3.30 12.01 8.57
CA ASN A 267 -4.43 12.55 7.82
C ASN A 267 -4.29 14.07 7.63
N LEU A 268 -3.93 14.80 8.68
CA LEU A 268 -3.68 16.23 8.60
C LEU A 268 -2.52 16.57 7.67
N ALA A 269 -1.39 15.85 7.82
CA ALA A 269 -0.24 16.00 6.93
C ALA A 269 -0.62 15.80 5.47
N GLN A 270 -1.36 14.72 5.19
CA GLN A 270 -1.85 14.42 3.85
C GLN A 270 -2.69 15.57 3.27
N GLY A 271 -3.64 16.10 4.02
CA GLY A 271 -4.47 17.22 3.58
C GLY A 271 -3.65 18.48 3.27
N LEU A 272 -2.70 18.83 4.15
CA LEU A 272 -1.78 19.95 3.94
C LEU A 272 -0.86 19.73 2.72
N MET A 273 -0.35 18.51 2.53
CA MET A 273 0.45 18.15 1.36
C MET A 273 -0.36 18.25 0.05
N PHE A 274 -1.65 17.85 0.05
CA PHE A 274 -2.54 18.07 -1.11
C PHE A 274 -2.62 19.56 -1.47
N GLN A 275 -2.79 20.43 -0.50
CA GLN A 275 -2.82 21.89 -0.72
C GLN A 275 -1.49 22.38 -1.28
N ALA A 276 -0.37 21.97 -0.69
CA ALA A 276 0.97 22.34 -1.12
C ALA A 276 1.26 21.91 -2.57
N VAL A 277 0.98 20.67 -2.91
CA VAL A 277 1.22 20.13 -4.25
C VAL A 277 0.31 20.81 -5.28
N ARG A 278 -1.00 20.88 -5.02
CA ARG A 278 -1.97 21.51 -5.93
C ARG A 278 -1.64 22.98 -6.24
N SER A 279 -1.02 23.70 -5.30
CA SER A 279 -0.59 25.08 -5.52
C SER A 279 0.59 25.24 -6.47
N ASN A 280 1.39 24.19 -6.68
CA ASN A 280 2.63 24.24 -7.44
C ASN A 280 2.57 23.50 -8.78
N VAL A 281 1.77 22.44 -8.90
CA VAL A 281 1.65 21.65 -10.13
C VAL A 281 0.78 22.39 -11.16
N ARG A 282 1.10 22.23 -12.43
CA ARG A 282 0.41 22.89 -13.53
C ARG A 282 -0.18 21.88 -14.51
N GLY A 283 -1.25 22.29 -15.19
CA GLY A 283 -1.92 21.47 -16.20
C GLY A 283 -2.72 20.32 -15.61
N ALA A 284 -2.80 19.20 -16.32
CA ALA A 284 -3.60 18.02 -15.96
C ALA A 284 -2.90 17.12 -14.94
N ALA A 285 -2.33 17.69 -13.87
CA ALA A 285 -1.73 16.90 -12.82
C ALA A 285 -2.79 16.13 -12.02
N GLN A 286 -2.48 14.88 -11.68
CA GLN A 286 -3.31 13.99 -10.87
C GLN A 286 -2.68 13.88 -9.48
N VAL A 287 -3.39 14.32 -8.46
CA VAL A 287 -2.91 14.34 -7.07
C VAL A 287 -3.73 13.35 -6.24
N GLY A 288 -3.08 12.29 -5.77
CA GLY A 288 -3.69 11.19 -5.03
C GLY A 288 -2.92 10.84 -3.77
N THR A 289 -3.24 9.69 -3.23
CA THR A 289 -2.54 9.07 -2.08
C THR A 289 -2.67 7.57 -2.17
N THR A 290 -1.93 6.81 -1.36
CA THR A 290 -2.00 5.35 -1.39
C THR A 290 -2.30 4.75 -0.03
N ILE A 291 -3.07 3.66 -0.03
CA ILE A 291 -3.45 2.91 1.17
C ILE A 291 -3.17 1.42 1.00
N SER A 292 -2.76 0.76 2.08
CA SER A 292 -2.75 -0.70 2.11
C SER A 292 -4.18 -1.22 2.15
N GLY A 293 -4.63 -1.75 1.00
CA GLY A 293 -6.00 -2.17 0.75
C GLY A 293 -6.19 -3.67 1.00
N ARG A 294 -6.12 -4.11 2.24
CA ARG A 294 -6.25 -5.53 2.63
C ARG A 294 -7.65 -5.80 3.15
N PRO A 295 -8.55 -6.50 2.43
CA PRO A 295 -9.87 -6.85 2.94
C PRO A 295 -9.80 -7.46 4.34
N VAL A 296 -10.76 -7.10 5.18
CA VAL A 296 -10.83 -7.57 6.57
C VAL A 296 -12.00 -8.52 6.73
N HIS A 297 -11.72 -9.78 7.00
CA HIS A 297 -12.70 -10.83 7.22
C HIS A 297 -12.77 -11.23 8.70
N ALA A 298 -13.96 -11.51 9.18
CA ALA A 298 -14.10 -12.21 10.46
C ALA A 298 -13.56 -13.64 10.33
N ALA A 299 -12.79 -14.11 11.31
CA ALA A 299 -12.22 -15.45 11.31
C ALA A 299 -13.30 -16.55 11.37
N THR A 300 -14.46 -16.25 11.98
CA THR A 300 -15.63 -17.11 12.03
C THR A 300 -16.93 -16.32 11.85
N ASN A 301 -18.04 -17.02 11.70
CA ASN A 301 -19.38 -16.39 11.65
C ASN A 301 -19.91 -15.95 13.04
N ALA A 302 -19.12 -16.10 14.12
CA ALA A 302 -19.51 -15.64 15.46
C ALA A 302 -19.69 -14.11 15.47
N ALA A 303 -20.74 -13.62 16.14
CA ALA A 303 -21.03 -12.19 16.23
C ALA A 303 -19.86 -11.39 16.86
N ALA A 304 -19.13 -12.01 17.80
CA ALA A 304 -17.96 -11.38 18.41
C ALA A 304 -16.80 -11.17 17.39
N ASP A 305 -16.55 -12.16 16.52
CA ASP A 305 -15.51 -12.05 15.48
C ASP A 305 -15.92 -11.05 14.40
N GLN A 306 -17.21 -10.99 14.02
CA GLN A 306 -17.73 -10.00 13.09
C GLN A 306 -17.57 -8.57 13.64
N ALA A 307 -17.88 -8.37 14.92
CA ALA A 307 -17.69 -7.07 15.58
C ALA A 307 -16.20 -6.69 15.67
N ALA A 308 -15.32 -7.64 15.94
CA ALA A 308 -13.88 -7.43 15.98
C ALA A 308 -13.31 -7.07 14.60
N ALA A 309 -13.77 -7.74 13.54
CA ALA A 309 -13.39 -7.43 12.17
C ALA A 309 -13.86 -6.02 11.75
N ALA A 310 -15.10 -5.63 12.09
CA ALA A 310 -15.62 -4.29 11.83
C ALA A 310 -14.81 -3.20 12.56
N GLN A 311 -14.40 -3.46 13.81
CA GLN A 311 -13.55 -2.54 14.58
C GLN A 311 -12.14 -2.42 13.96
N PHE A 312 -11.55 -3.53 13.55
CA PHE A 312 -10.24 -3.52 12.89
C PHE A 312 -10.31 -2.80 11.54
N ASP A 313 -11.37 -3.01 10.76
CA ASP A 313 -11.60 -2.30 9.52
C ASP A 313 -11.77 -0.78 9.72
N ALA A 314 -12.44 -0.37 10.80
CA ALA A 314 -12.53 1.04 11.16
C ALA A 314 -11.13 1.66 11.37
N ILE A 315 -10.21 0.95 12.02
CA ILE A 315 -8.83 1.42 12.23
C ILE A 315 -8.01 1.35 10.94
N TRP A 316 -8.11 0.23 10.21
CA TRP A 316 -7.22 -0.04 9.07
C TRP A 316 -7.57 0.77 7.82
N HIS A 317 -8.86 0.87 7.48
CA HIS A 317 -9.31 1.57 6.27
C HIS A 317 -10.05 2.87 6.59
N ARG A 318 -11.14 2.79 7.38
CA ARG A 318 -12.08 3.89 7.48
C ARG A 318 -11.52 5.10 8.24
N ALA A 319 -10.57 4.90 9.16
CA ALA A 319 -9.87 5.99 9.84
C ALA A 319 -9.08 6.91 8.89
N PHE A 320 -8.76 6.43 7.68
CA PHE A 320 -8.04 7.18 6.65
C PHE A 320 -8.95 7.55 5.48
N LEU A 321 -9.73 6.61 4.96
CA LEU A 321 -10.55 6.85 3.78
C LEU A 321 -11.79 7.71 4.07
N ASP A 322 -12.50 7.45 5.17
CA ASP A 322 -13.72 8.22 5.49
C ASP A 322 -13.44 9.73 5.60
N PRO A 323 -12.46 10.19 6.40
CA PRO A 323 -12.15 11.60 6.50
C PRO A 323 -11.57 12.19 5.20
N LEU A 324 -10.79 11.44 4.43
CA LEU A 324 -10.24 11.85 3.14
C LEU A 324 -11.35 12.22 2.14
N TYR A 325 -12.47 11.46 2.16
CA TYR A 325 -13.67 11.69 1.33
C TYR A 325 -14.75 12.48 2.06
N GLY A 326 -14.42 13.22 3.13
CA GLY A 326 -15.32 14.15 3.81
C GLY A 326 -16.39 13.50 4.70
N LYS A 327 -16.29 12.20 5.00
CA LYS A 327 -17.26 11.48 5.85
C LYS A 327 -17.00 11.63 7.36
N GLY A 328 -15.87 12.26 7.75
CA GLY A 328 -15.43 12.32 9.14
C GLY A 328 -14.83 11.01 9.63
N TYR A 329 -14.46 10.96 10.91
CA TYR A 329 -13.95 9.72 11.51
C TYR A 329 -15.08 8.73 11.81
N PRO A 330 -14.82 7.40 11.69
CA PRO A 330 -15.79 6.37 12.05
C PRO A 330 -16.30 6.51 13.48
N ALA A 331 -17.58 6.26 13.70
CA ALA A 331 -18.23 6.41 15.02
C ALA A 331 -17.53 5.58 16.12
N GLU A 332 -17.02 4.42 15.76
CA GLU A 332 -16.27 3.51 16.64
C GLU A 332 -14.96 4.12 17.16
N LEU A 333 -14.39 5.09 16.46
CA LEU A 333 -13.11 5.73 16.77
C LEU A 333 -13.26 7.16 17.33
N GLN A 334 -14.47 7.72 17.36
CA GLN A 334 -14.72 9.10 17.80
C GLN A 334 -14.13 9.40 19.19
N ALA A 335 -14.32 8.49 20.16
CA ALA A 335 -13.84 8.71 21.51
C ALA A 335 -12.31 8.85 21.60
N ALA A 336 -11.59 8.20 20.67
CA ALA A 336 -10.13 8.25 20.63
C ALA A 336 -9.57 9.39 19.76
N LEU A 337 -10.26 9.73 18.66
CA LEU A 337 -9.74 10.68 17.67
C LEU A 337 -10.27 12.11 17.90
N ALA A 338 -11.51 12.29 18.38
CA ALA A 338 -12.07 13.63 18.56
C ALA A 338 -11.24 14.56 19.47
N PRO A 339 -10.57 14.08 20.56
CA PRO A 339 -9.73 14.93 21.39
C PRO A 339 -8.47 15.48 20.67
N LEU A 340 -8.09 14.88 19.55
CA LEU A 340 -6.91 15.28 18.75
C LEU A 340 -7.26 16.31 17.68
N VAL A 341 -8.55 16.40 17.31
CA VAL A 341 -9.03 17.27 16.22
C VAL A 341 -9.09 18.71 16.70
N GLN A 342 -8.45 19.59 15.95
CA GLN A 342 -8.53 21.04 16.15
C GLN A 342 -9.47 21.69 15.11
N PRO A 343 -9.97 22.92 15.37
CA PRO A 343 -10.78 23.65 14.40
C PRO A 343 -10.09 23.77 13.04
N GLY A 344 -10.79 23.37 11.96
CA GLY A 344 -10.29 23.40 10.59
C GLY A 344 -9.62 22.10 10.10
N ASP A 345 -9.21 21.18 11.00
CA ASP A 345 -8.53 19.95 10.61
C ASP A 345 -9.34 19.11 9.64
N MET A 346 -10.59 18.84 9.96
CA MET A 346 -11.44 17.98 9.13
C MET A 346 -11.70 18.54 7.74
N ALA A 347 -11.75 19.87 7.61
CA ALA A 347 -11.85 20.53 6.31
C ALA A 347 -10.55 20.40 5.49
N THR A 348 -9.41 20.45 6.15
CA THR A 348 -8.09 20.22 5.52
C THR A 348 -7.92 18.76 5.09
N ILE A 349 -8.33 17.82 5.92
CA ILE A 349 -8.22 16.37 5.69
C ILE A 349 -9.10 15.92 4.52
N ALA A 350 -10.28 16.53 4.33
CA ALA A 350 -11.22 16.22 3.25
C ALA A 350 -10.71 16.68 1.88
N ALA A 351 -9.58 16.14 1.42
CA ALA A 351 -8.85 16.61 0.26
C ALA A 351 -9.44 16.16 -1.09
N ASN A 352 -10.31 15.17 -1.13
CA ASN A 352 -10.90 14.58 -2.33
C ASN A 352 -9.85 14.33 -3.43
N PRO A 353 -9.13 13.21 -3.40
CA PRO A 353 -8.05 12.90 -4.33
C PRO A 353 -8.57 12.70 -5.76
N ASP A 354 -7.73 13.04 -6.77
CA ASP A 354 -8.04 12.81 -8.19
C ASP A 354 -7.99 11.31 -8.54
N PHE A 355 -7.22 10.53 -7.80
CA PHE A 355 -7.21 9.07 -7.82
C PHE A 355 -6.85 8.51 -6.45
N LEU A 356 -7.26 7.27 -6.17
CA LEU A 356 -6.82 6.53 -4.99
C LEU A 356 -5.89 5.41 -5.40
N GLY A 357 -4.69 5.38 -4.83
CA GLY A 357 -3.78 4.25 -4.89
C GLY A 357 -4.20 3.17 -3.90
N VAL A 358 -4.38 1.96 -4.38
CA VAL A 358 -4.67 0.77 -3.56
C VAL A 358 -3.50 -0.19 -3.69
N GLN A 359 -2.92 -0.59 -2.58
CA GLN A 359 -1.87 -1.60 -2.53
C GLN A 359 -2.46 -2.89 -1.99
N TYR A 360 -2.30 -3.98 -2.73
CA TYR A 360 -2.90 -5.24 -2.34
C TYR A 360 -1.92 -6.41 -2.44
N TYR A 361 -1.81 -7.15 -1.34
CA TYR A 361 -1.00 -8.37 -1.24
C TYR A 361 -1.82 -9.57 -0.77
N ASN A 362 -2.65 -9.40 0.28
CA ASN A 362 -3.47 -10.43 0.90
C ASN A 362 -4.55 -9.83 1.80
N CYS A 363 -5.44 -10.68 2.34
CA CYS A 363 -6.48 -10.31 3.28
C CYS A 363 -6.01 -10.34 4.75
N PHE A 364 -6.80 -9.75 5.63
CA PHE A 364 -6.74 -9.97 7.07
C PHE A 364 -7.90 -10.85 7.53
N TYR A 365 -7.61 -11.74 8.50
CA TYR A 365 -8.61 -12.51 9.21
C TYR A 365 -8.55 -12.10 10.68
N VAL A 366 -9.69 -11.73 11.23
CA VAL A 366 -9.79 -11.10 12.56
C VAL A 366 -10.77 -11.88 13.42
N LYS A 367 -10.37 -12.17 14.65
CA LYS A 367 -11.23 -12.74 15.69
C LYS A 367 -11.26 -11.86 16.92
N ALA A 368 -12.30 -12.01 17.72
CA ALA A 368 -12.41 -11.34 19.01
C ALA A 368 -11.20 -11.68 19.89
N GLY A 369 -10.74 -10.70 20.64
CA GLY A 369 -9.72 -10.89 21.66
C GLY A 369 -10.21 -11.75 22.82
N ALA A 370 -9.32 -12.02 23.77
CA ALA A 370 -9.67 -12.78 24.97
C ALA A 370 -10.88 -12.14 25.70
N ASN A 371 -11.81 -12.97 26.14
CA ASN A 371 -13.06 -12.52 26.79
C ASN A 371 -13.97 -11.63 25.95
N GLY A 372 -13.86 -11.70 24.61
CA GLY A 372 -14.67 -10.90 23.69
C GLY A 372 -14.26 -9.41 23.60
N ALA A 373 -13.13 -9.02 24.17
CA ALA A 373 -12.63 -7.66 24.17
C ALA A 373 -11.50 -7.47 23.13
N GLY A 374 -11.63 -6.42 22.28
CA GLY A 374 -10.64 -6.11 21.24
C GLY A 374 -10.62 -7.14 20.10
N PHE A 375 -9.48 -7.22 19.44
CA PHE A 375 -9.29 -8.12 18.31
C PHE A 375 -7.89 -8.75 18.31
N THR A 376 -7.76 -9.89 17.61
CA THR A 376 -6.48 -10.52 17.28
C THR A 376 -6.51 -10.96 15.82
N LEU A 377 -5.35 -10.97 15.17
CA LEU A 377 -5.24 -11.52 13.82
C LEU A 377 -5.26 -13.06 13.89
N ALA A 378 -6.01 -13.66 12.98
CA ALA A 378 -6.08 -15.10 12.78
C ALA A 378 -5.30 -15.49 11.51
N ALA A 379 -4.95 -16.75 11.37
CA ALA A 379 -4.34 -17.28 10.16
C ALA A 379 -5.34 -17.23 8.98
N SER A 380 -4.81 -16.99 7.78
CA SER A 380 -5.56 -17.15 6.55
C SER A 380 -5.93 -18.62 6.31
N PRO A 381 -7.06 -18.91 5.69
CA PRO A 381 -7.39 -20.23 5.17
C PRO A 381 -6.62 -20.61 3.91
N ALA A 382 -5.86 -19.69 3.28
CA ALA A 382 -5.09 -19.97 2.09
C ALA A 382 -4.00 -21.02 2.35
N ASN A 383 -3.81 -21.94 1.40
CA ASN A 383 -2.83 -23.03 1.50
C ASN A 383 -1.43 -22.61 1.05
N GLU A 384 -1.31 -21.51 0.31
CA GLU A 384 -0.06 -21.02 -0.24
C GLU A 384 0.32 -19.68 0.40
N THR A 385 1.60 -19.54 0.74
CA THR A 385 2.17 -18.30 1.26
C THR A 385 3.47 -17.96 0.55
N GLN A 386 3.71 -16.66 0.35
CA GLN A 386 5.01 -16.17 -0.12
C GLN A 386 6.06 -16.22 1.00
N THR A 387 7.33 -16.05 0.64
CA THR A 387 8.45 -16.12 1.62
C THR A 387 8.38 -15.04 2.71
N LEU A 388 7.66 -13.95 2.49
CA LEU A 388 7.36 -12.93 3.50
C LEU A 388 6.29 -13.41 4.52
N GLY A 389 5.62 -14.53 4.24
CA GLY A 389 4.56 -15.07 5.08
C GLY A 389 3.17 -14.53 4.73
N TYR A 390 3.01 -13.78 3.65
CA TYR A 390 1.70 -13.33 3.18
C TYR A 390 1.01 -14.46 2.41
N PRO A 391 -0.26 -14.76 2.73
CA PRO A 391 -1.05 -15.71 1.96
C PRO A 391 -1.28 -15.25 0.51
N VAL A 392 -1.41 -16.21 -0.41
CA VAL A 392 -1.76 -15.94 -1.81
C VAL A 392 -3.28 -15.96 -1.96
N GLU A 393 -3.88 -14.79 -2.13
CA GLU A 393 -5.34 -14.58 -2.09
C GLU A 393 -5.78 -13.60 -3.19
N PRO A 394 -5.74 -14.01 -4.48
CA PRO A 394 -6.04 -13.09 -5.58
C PRO A 394 -7.46 -12.50 -5.52
N TYR A 395 -8.45 -13.23 -4.99
CA TYR A 395 -9.84 -12.76 -4.89
C TYR A 395 -10.00 -11.47 -4.07
N GLY A 396 -9.17 -11.26 -3.06
CA GLY A 396 -9.21 -10.05 -2.24
C GLY A 396 -8.81 -8.78 -2.99
N MET A 397 -8.08 -8.90 -4.12
CA MET A 397 -7.82 -7.78 -5.03
C MET A 397 -9.15 -7.26 -5.59
N SER A 398 -9.94 -8.12 -6.19
CA SER A 398 -11.24 -7.75 -6.76
C SER A 398 -12.19 -7.22 -5.68
N GLU A 399 -12.25 -7.89 -4.52
CA GLU A 399 -13.08 -7.48 -3.38
C GLU A 399 -12.74 -6.05 -2.92
N MET A 400 -11.46 -5.73 -2.74
CA MET A 400 -11.03 -4.41 -2.26
C MET A 400 -11.31 -3.31 -3.28
N LEU A 401 -11.03 -3.56 -4.56
CA LEU A 401 -11.29 -2.60 -5.63
C LEU A 401 -12.78 -2.29 -5.76
N LEU A 402 -13.65 -3.31 -5.74
CA LEU A 402 -15.12 -3.17 -5.76
C LEU A 402 -15.63 -2.45 -4.51
N ARG A 403 -15.08 -2.74 -3.34
CA ARG A 403 -15.42 -2.05 -2.11
C ARG A 403 -15.13 -0.55 -2.20
N VAL A 404 -13.93 -0.17 -2.61
CA VAL A 404 -13.55 1.24 -2.77
C VAL A 404 -14.46 1.93 -3.78
N HIS A 405 -14.72 1.28 -4.91
CA HIS A 405 -15.63 1.80 -5.93
C HIS A 405 -17.03 2.09 -5.37
N ARG A 406 -17.60 1.14 -4.63
CA ARG A 406 -18.93 1.26 -4.03
C ARG A 406 -19.00 2.30 -2.92
N ASP A 407 -18.02 2.30 -2.00
CA ASP A 407 -18.10 3.01 -0.73
C ASP A 407 -17.66 4.47 -0.85
N TYR A 408 -16.85 4.85 -1.87
CA TYR A 408 -16.23 6.17 -2.00
C TYR A 408 -16.58 6.91 -3.31
N GLY A 409 -17.72 6.62 -3.91
CA GLY A 409 -18.23 7.38 -5.07
C GLY A 409 -17.53 7.08 -6.38
N ALA A 410 -17.10 5.84 -6.58
CA ALA A 410 -16.44 5.37 -7.81
C ALA A 410 -15.21 6.20 -8.23
N PRO A 411 -14.22 6.42 -7.35
CA PRO A 411 -13.02 7.15 -7.71
C PRO A 411 -12.23 6.44 -8.82
N ARG A 412 -11.35 7.15 -9.52
CA ARG A 412 -10.30 6.50 -10.31
C ARG A 412 -9.37 5.77 -9.32
N ILE A 413 -9.16 4.47 -9.54
CA ILE A 413 -8.29 3.64 -8.71
C ILE A 413 -7.06 3.25 -9.51
N VAL A 414 -5.90 3.26 -8.88
CA VAL A 414 -4.66 2.69 -9.41
C VAL A 414 -4.17 1.64 -8.40
N VAL A 415 -3.93 0.42 -8.83
CA VAL A 415 -3.20 -0.55 -8.00
C VAL A 415 -1.73 -0.11 -7.97
N THR A 416 -1.34 0.56 -6.91
CA THR A 416 -0.01 1.19 -6.79
C THR A 416 1.07 0.25 -6.29
N GLU A 417 0.68 -0.90 -5.73
CA GLU A 417 1.55 -2.04 -5.44
C GLU A 417 0.77 -3.34 -5.40
N THR A 418 1.36 -4.36 -5.99
CA THR A 418 1.09 -5.78 -5.77
C THR A 418 2.33 -6.57 -6.15
N GLY A 419 2.70 -7.61 -5.39
CA GLY A 419 3.95 -8.29 -5.65
C GLY A 419 4.13 -9.56 -4.81
N PHE A 420 5.09 -10.37 -5.21
CA PHE A 420 5.32 -11.71 -4.68
C PHE A 420 6.79 -11.98 -4.37
N ALA A 421 7.10 -12.19 -3.09
CA ALA A 421 8.44 -12.57 -2.65
C ALA A 421 8.57 -14.09 -2.59
N ILE A 422 9.55 -14.63 -3.31
CA ILE A 422 9.86 -16.06 -3.32
C ILE A 422 11.34 -16.34 -3.01
N ALA A 423 11.63 -17.56 -2.64
CA ALA A 423 13.00 -18.09 -2.70
C ALA A 423 13.34 -18.34 -4.17
N GLU A 424 14.36 -17.66 -4.67
CA GLU A 424 14.76 -17.71 -6.08
C GLU A 424 16.03 -18.53 -6.26
N PRO A 425 16.16 -19.28 -7.38
CA PRO A 425 17.44 -19.86 -7.75
C PRO A 425 18.45 -18.76 -8.09
N ALA A 426 19.73 -19.10 -8.04
CA ALA A 426 20.78 -18.22 -8.54
C ALA A 426 20.59 -17.96 -10.05
N PRO A 427 21.00 -16.78 -10.56
CA PRO A 427 20.99 -16.52 -11.99
C PRO A 427 21.76 -17.59 -12.79
N SER A 428 21.19 -18.05 -13.88
CA SER A 428 21.81 -19.03 -14.79
C SER A 428 21.54 -18.62 -16.23
N GLY A 429 22.57 -18.63 -17.09
CA GLY A 429 22.42 -18.21 -18.48
C GLY A 429 21.94 -16.76 -18.65
N GLY A 430 22.22 -15.88 -17.70
CA GLY A 430 21.81 -14.47 -17.76
C GLY A 430 20.34 -14.21 -17.40
N ILE A 431 19.63 -15.17 -16.80
CA ILE A 431 18.24 -15.05 -16.37
C ILE A 431 18.02 -15.71 -15.01
N VAL A 432 17.01 -15.28 -14.28
CA VAL A 432 16.49 -15.96 -13.07
C VAL A 432 15.16 -16.62 -13.40
N ASP A 433 15.03 -17.91 -13.08
CA ASP A 433 13.78 -18.66 -13.22
C ASP A 433 12.91 -18.44 -11.96
N ASP A 434 11.86 -17.65 -12.12
CA ASP A 434 10.92 -17.27 -11.06
C ASP A 434 9.47 -17.60 -11.43
N GLY A 435 9.24 -18.80 -11.98
CA GLY A 435 7.93 -19.30 -12.41
C GLY A 435 6.76 -18.99 -11.46
N PRO A 436 6.85 -19.28 -10.14
CA PRO A 436 5.77 -18.98 -9.20
C PRO A 436 5.37 -17.50 -9.15
N ARG A 437 6.26 -16.55 -9.46
CA ARG A 437 5.92 -15.14 -9.57
C ARG A 437 5.05 -14.85 -10.80
N ILE A 438 5.24 -15.61 -11.88
CA ILE A 438 4.38 -15.54 -13.07
C ILE A 438 2.95 -15.98 -12.72
N ASP A 439 2.79 -17.09 -11.99
CA ASP A 439 1.48 -17.60 -11.57
C ASP A 439 0.76 -16.58 -10.65
N TYR A 440 1.51 -15.98 -9.72
CA TYR A 440 0.99 -14.88 -8.90
C TYR A 440 0.53 -13.69 -9.76
N LEU A 441 1.39 -13.20 -10.67
CA LEU A 441 1.04 -12.10 -11.57
C LEU A 441 -0.23 -12.40 -12.36
N ALA A 442 -0.32 -13.58 -12.98
CA ALA A 442 -1.49 -13.97 -13.74
C ALA A 442 -2.76 -13.94 -12.90
N SER A 443 -2.74 -14.54 -11.70
CA SER A 443 -3.92 -14.62 -10.84
C SER A 443 -4.37 -13.25 -10.29
N TYR A 444 -3.44 -12.39 -9.87
CA TYR A 444 -3.76 -11.07 -9.32
C TYR A 444 -4.18 -10.06 -10.40
N LEU A 445 -3.56 -10.12 -11.58
CA LEU A 445 -3.97 -9.30 -12.72
C LEU A 445 -5.37 -9.71 -13.23
N ASN A 446 -5.68 -11.01 -13.26
CA ASN A 446 -7.04 -11.47 -13.57
C ASN A 446 -8.06 -10.94 -12.55
N ALA A 447 -7.77 -11.01 -11.26
CA ALA A 447 -8.66 -10.48 -10.22
C ALA A 447 -8.86 -8.95 -10.35
N ALA A 448 -7.82 -8.21 -10.71
CA ALA A 448 -7.93 -6.78 -11.00
C ALA A 448 -8.79 -6.53 -12.27
N HIS A 449 -8.63 -7.35 -13.31
CA HIS A 449 -9.43 -7.28 -14.52
C HIS A 449 -10.90 -7.64 -14.27
N ASP A 450 -11.19 -8.60 -13.39
CA ASP A 450 -12.55 -8.93 -12.98
C ASP A 450 -13.26 -7.74 -12.30
N ALA A 451 -12.56 -6.99 -11.45
CA ALA A 451 -13.08 -5.76 -10.86
C ALA A 451 -13.31 -4.67 -11.93
N TYR A 452 -12.37 -4.51 -12.87
CA TYR A 452 -12.51 -3.59 -14.01
C TYR A 452 -13.75 -3.91 -14.84
N ARG A 453 -13.98 -5.18 -15.19
CA ARG A 453 -15.18 -5.61 -15.94
C ARG A 453 -16.49 -5.37 -15.17
N GLN A 454 -16.45 -5.30 -13.85
CA GLN A 454 -17.60 -4.95 -13.01
C GLN A 454 -17.77 -3.43 -12.83
N GLY A 455 -17.06 -2.61 -13.60
CA GLY A 455 -17.23 -1.16 -13.67
C GLY A 455 -16.30 -0.35 -12.77
N VAL A 456 -15.31 -0.96 -12.11
CA VAL A 456 -14.30 -0.22 -11.38
C VAL A 456 -13.48 0.63 -12.36
N ARG A 457 -13.34 1.94 -12.08
CA ARG A 457 -12.52 2.87 -12.86
C ARG A 457 -11.03 2.62 -12.59
N LEU A 458 -10.53 1.49 -13.08
CA LEU A 458 -9.15 1.05 -12.85
C LEU A 458 -8.20 1.72 -13.86
N GLY A 459 -7.29 2.56 -13.38
CA GLY A 459 -6.39 3.37 -14.21
C GLY A 459 -5.00 2.77 -14.42
N GLY A 460 -4.65 1.67 -13.74
CA GLY A 460 -3.35 1.04 -13.93
C GLY A 460 -2.98 0.07 -12.80
N VAL A 461 -1.90 -0.65 -13.02
CA VAL A 461 -1.27 -1.56 -12.06
C VAL A 461 0.23 -1.32 -12.03
N PHE A 462 0.79 -1.23 -10.82
CA PHE A 462 2.22 -1.13 -10.57
C PHE A 462 2.68 -2.37 -9.81
N TYR A 463 3.62 -3.10 -10.41
CA TYR A 463 4.20 -4.27 -9.76
C TYR A 463 5.25 -3.86 -8.71
N TRP A 464 5.17 -4.41 -7.51
CA TRP A 464 6.17 -4.31 -6.47
C TRP A 464 7.08 -5.55 -6.48
N ALA A 465 8.35 -5.42 -6.85
CA ALA A 465 9.03 -4.19 -7.17
C ALA A 465 9.70 -4.28 -8.56
N GLY A 466 10.07 -3.17 -9.14
CA GLY A 466 10.81 -3.17 -10.40
C GLY A 466 12.12 -3.96 -10.31
N MET A 467 12.80 -3.89 -9.16
CA MET A 467 14.08 -4.53 -8.87
C MET A 467 14.10 -5.10 -7.46
N ASP A 468 14.90 -6.15 -7.22
CA ASP A 468 15.19 -6.60 -5.86
C ASP A 468 15.84 -5.46 -5.07
N SER A 469 15.41 -5.28 -3.84
CA SER A 469 15.82 -4.17 -2.99
C SER A 469 15.93 -4.60 -1.52
N TRP A 470 16.33 -3.68 -0.67
CA TRP A 470 16.34 -3.90 0.77
C TRP A 470 14.90 -3.85 1.30
N GLU A 471 14.38 -5.01 1.78
CA GLU A 471 12.98 -5.17 2.16
C GLU A 471 12.78 -4.93 3.67
N TRP A 472 12.93 -3.69 4.08
CA TRP A 472 12.67 -3.21 5.45
C TRP A 472 13.29 -4.13 6.53
N SER A 473 12.49 -4.61 7.50
CA SER A 473 12.95 -5.51 8.56
C SER A 473 13.45 -6.88 8.07
N SER A 474 13.21 -7.24 6.81
CA SER A 474 13.69 -8.48 6.20
C SER A 474 15.06 -8.34 5.54
N GLY A 475 15.56 -7.12 5.35
CA GLY A 475 16.82 -6.87 4.65
C GLY A 475 16.76 -7.34 3.19
N PHE A 476 17.84 -7.93 2.68
CA PHE A 476 17.90 -8.45 1.31
C PHE A 476 17.39 -9.89 1.17
N ALA A 477 16.91 -10.52 2.25
CA ALA A 477 16.44 -11.90 2.23
C ALA A 477 15.13 -12.11 1.43
N LYS A 478 14.35 -11.06 1.18
CA LYS A 478 13.07 -11.11 0.48
C LYS A 478 13.18 -10.44 -0.89
N LYS A 479 12.90 -11.20 -1.94
CA LYS A 479 13.11 -10.78 -3.32
C LYS A 479 11.78 -10.62 -4.04
N PHE A 480 11.40 -9.36 -4.27
CA PHE A 480 10.17 -9.00 -4.97
C PHE A 480 10.39 -8.61 -6.45
N GLY A 481 11.60 -8.20 -6.81
CA GLY A 481 11.89 -7.56 -8.08
C GLY A 481 11.55 -8.40 -9.31
N LEU A 482 11.21 -7.73 -10.41
CA LEU A 482 11.22 -8.30 -11.76
C LEU A 482 12.65 -8.39 -12.32
N ILE A 483 13.56 -7.63 -11.74
CA ILE A 483 15.00 -7.65 -12.01
C ILE A 483 15.71 -8.08 -10.74
N HIS A 484 16.49 -9.14 -10.82
CA HIS A 484 17.39 -9.56 -9.74
C HIS A 484 18.50 -8.54 -9.57
N VAL A 485 18.81 -8.20 -8.31
CA VAL A 485 19.97 -7.39 -7.95
C VAL A 485 20.78 -8.14 -6.90
N ASP A 486 22.06 -8.38 -7.20
CA ASP A 486 23.01 -8.87 -6.22
C ASP A 486 23.50 -7.68 -5.36
N PRO A 487 23.24 -7.65 -4.05
CA PRO A 487 23.60 -6.50 -3.21
C PRO A 487 25.10 -6.32 -3.04
N ALA A 488 25.91 -7.36 -3.23
CA ALA A 488 27.38 -7.29 -3.09
C ALA A 488 28.04 -6.73 -4.35
N THR A 489 27.70 -7.30 -5.51
CA THR A 489 28.30 -6.94 -6.81
C THR A 489 27.54 -5.85 -7.55
N GLN A 490 26.29 -5.62 -7.16
CA GLN A 490 25.37 -4.69 -7.84
C GLN A 490 25.02 -5.11 -9.27
N GLN A 491 25.20 -6.40 -9.61
CA GLN A 491 24.79 -6.93 -10.90
C GLN A 491 23.27 -6.97 -11.01
N ARG A 492 22.74 -6.61 -12.20
CA ARG A 492 21.32 -6.68 -12.55
C ARG A 492 21.11 -7.82 -13.52
N VAL A 493 20.14 -8.72 -13.23
CA VAL A 493 19.77 -9.84 -14.09
C VAL A 493 18.25 -9.87 -14.24
N PRO A 494 17.70 -9.76 -15.45
CA PRO A 494 16.25 -9.87 -15.69
C PRO A 494 15.73 -11.24 -15.23
N LYS A 495 14.48 -11.27 -14.73
CA LYS A 495 13.80 -12.51 -14.35
C LYS A 495 12.79 -12.92 -15.43
N ARG A 496 12.35 -14.19 -15.41
CA ARG A 496 11.32 -14.66 -16.36
C ARG A 496 10.00 -13.90 -16.19
N SER A 497 9.68 -13.48 -14.98
CA SER A 497 8.50 -12.66 -14.69
C SER A 497 8.53 -11.30 -15.40
N LEU A 498 9.71 -10.69 -15.63
CA LEU A 498 9.82 -9.47 -16.42
C LEU A 498 9.36 -9.70 -17.86
N ALA A 499 9.78 -10.79 -18.48
CA ALA A 499 9.36 -11.15 -19.84
C ALA A 499 7.86 -11.48 -19.91
N TYR A 500 7.29 -12.08 -18.87
CA TYR A 500 5.83 -12.29 -18.76
C TYR A 500 5.10 -10.95 -18.66
N TYR A 501 5.55 -10.05 -17.77
CA TYR A 501 4.95 -8.73 -17.60
C TYR A 501 5.02 -7.88 -18.88
N SER A 502 6.16 -7.98 -19.61
CA SER A 502 6.32 -7.35 -20.93
C SER A 502 5.26 -7.82 -21.95
N ARG A 503 4.89 -9.11 -21.95
CA ARG A 503 3.81 -9.61 -22.81
C ARG A 503 2.43 -9.07 -22.40
N CYS A 504 2.17 -8.96 -21.08
CA CYS A 504 0.93 -8.33 -20.61
C CYS A 504 0.83 -6.88 -21.09
N ILE A 505 1.91 -6.12 -20.98
CA ILE A 505 1.98 -4.73 -21.45
C ILE A 505 1.72 -4.64 -22.96
N ALA A 506 2.42 -5.43 -23.77
CA ALA A 506 2.28 -5.43 -25.22
C ALA A 506 0.86 -5.76 -25.70
N GLY A 507 0.19 -6.69 -25.01
CA GLY A 507 -1.19 -7.06 -25.29
C GLY A 507 -2.25 -6.17 -24.64
N ASN A 508 -1.86 -5.31 -23.70
CA ASN A 508 -2.75 -4.58 -22.79
C ASN A 508 -3.77 -5.51 -22.09
N ARG A 509 -3.34 -6.71 -21.71
CA ARG A 509 -4.15 -7.79 -21.11
C ARG A 509 -3.27 -8.74 -20.29
N VAL A 510 -3.88 -9.62 -19.54
CA VAL A 510 -3.19 -10.76 -18.90
C VAL A 510 -2.71 -11.73 -19.99
N ALA A 511 -1.40 -12.08 -19.99
CA ALA A 511 -0.76 -12.89 -21.03
C ALA A 511 -0.90 -14.41 -20.77
#